data_86c224bf888bce7771979fd703b17823
#
_entry.id   86c224bf888bce7771979fd703b17823
#
_cell.length_a   1.000
_cell.length_b   1.000
_cell.length_c   1.000
_cell.angle_alpha   90.00
_cell.angle_beta   90.00
_cell.angle_gamma   90.00
#
_symmetry.space_group_name_H-M   'P 1'
#
loop_
_entity.id
_entity.type
_entity.pdbx_description
1 polymer ?
#
loop_
_entity_poly.entity_id
_entity_poly.type
_entity_poly.pdbx_seq_one_letter_code
_entity_poly.pdbx_strand_id
1 'polypeptide(L)'
;MEKRKIEFCLVYRDMWQSSGKFVPRIDQLQEIAPVIIDMGCFSRVETNGGASEQVNLLYGENPNKSVRAWCKPFNEAGIKTQMLERALNGLRMYPVPADVRELMCKVKKAQGVDIVRSFCGLNDHRNLELSIKYA
;
A
#
# COMPACT_ATOMS: atom_id res chain seq x y z
N MET A 1 -4.20 -17.67 32.10
CA MET A 1 -3.68 -17.63 30.72
C MET A 1 -3.93 -16.24 30.13
N GLU A 2 -2.89 -15.57 29.74
CA GLU A 2 -3.01 -14.28 29.06
C GLU A 2 -3.69 -14.51 27.69
N LYS A 3 -4.75 -13.77 27.41
CA LYS A 3 -5.47 -13.91 26.13
C LYS A 3 -4.60 -13.37 25.00
N ARG A 4 -4.29 -14.20 24.01
CA ARG A 4 -3.53 -13.81 22.82
C ARG A 4 -4.30 -12.71 22.07
N LYS A 5 -3.68 -11.55 21.90
CA LYS A 5 -4.23 -10.48 21.06
C LYS A 5 -4.11 -10.86 19.59
N ILE A 6 -5.22 -10.83 18.87
CA ILE A 6 -5.26 -11.02 17.41
C ILE A 6 -5.36 -9.64 16.76
N GLU A 7 -4.50 -9.38 15.79
CA GLU A 7 -4.49 -8.15 15.02
C GLU A 7 -4.98 -8.40 13.59
N PHE A 8 -5.85 -7.53 13.10
CA PHE A 8 -6.37 -7.62 11.74
C PHE A 8 -5.68 -6.62 10.81
N CYS A 9 -5.41 -7.07 9.58
CA CYS A 9 -4.95 -6.24 8.49
C CYS A 9 -6.05 -6.16 7.43
N LEU A 10 -6.50 -4.96 7.10
CA LEU A 10 -7.43 -4.75 5.99
C LEU A 10 -6.65 -4.61 4.68
N VAL A 11 -6.87 -5.54 3.76
CA VAL A 11 -6.22 -5.53 2.43
C VAL A 11 -7.15 -4.84 1.41
N TYR A 12 -7.44 -3.57 1.66
CA TYR A 12 -8.37 -2.78 0.84
C TYR A 12 -7.83 -2.52 -0.58
N ARG A 13 -6.53 -2.34 -0.70
CA ARG A 13 -5.85 -2.07 -1.98
C ARG A 13 -6.15 -3.12 -3.05
N ASP A 14 -6.23 -4.40 -2.67
CA ASP A 14 -6.41 -5.47 -3.63
C ASP A 14 -7.79 -5.43 -4.31
N MET A 15 -8.80 -4.99 -3.57
CA MET A 15 -10.15 -4.74 -4.12
C MET A 15 -10.11 -3.74 -5.27
N TRP A 16 -9.25 -2.75 -5.20
CA TRP A 16 -9.13 -1.71 -6.23
C TRP A 16 -8.90 -2.30 -7.62
N GLN A 17 -7.90 -3.16 -7.76
CA GLN A 17 -7.60 -3.75 -9.07
C GLN A 17 -8.63 -4.80 -9.50
N SER A 18 -9.35 -5.37 -8.54
CA SER A 18 -10.33 -6.44 -8.79
C SER A 18 -11.72 -5.92 -9.11
N SER A 19 -11.97 -4.63 -8.92
CA SER A 19 -13.28 -4.00 -9.15
C SER A 19 -13.59 -3.73 -10.63
N GLY A 20 -12.68 -4.02 -11.55
CA GLY A 20 -12.86 -3.79 -12.98
C GLY A 20 -13.12 -2.31 -13.30
N LYS A 21 -14.23 -2.02 -13.96
CA LYS A 21 -14.63 -0.65 -14.30
C LYS A 21 -15.20 0.18 -13.14
N PHE A 22 -15.42 -0.42 -12.00
CA PHE A 22 -16.01 0.24 -10.82
C PHE A 22 -14.95 0.58 -9.76
N VAL A 23 -13.75 0.92 -10.20
CA VAL A 23 -12.66 1.28 -9.31
C VAL A 23 -12.92 2.62 -8.66
N PRO A 24 -12.85 2.74 -7.30
CA PRO A 24 -13.10 3.99 -6.61
C PRO A 24 -11.97 5.00 -6.84
N ARG A 25 -12.33 6.28 -6.93
CA ARG A 25 -11.38 7.41 -6.93
C ARG A 25 -10.96 7.74 -5.51
N ILE A 26 -9.92 8.56 -5.39
CA ILE A 26 -9.38 8.93 -4.08
C ILE A 26 -10.39 9.67 -3.19
N ASP A 27 -11.23 10.52 -3.76
CA ASP A 27 -12.29 11.23 -3.02
C ASP A 27 -13.29 10.25 -2.38
N GLN A 28 -13.70 9.23 -3.12
CA GLN A 28 -14.59 8.17 -2.61
C GLN A 28 -13.94 7.33 -1.52
N LEU A 29 -12.64 7.06 -1.62
CA LEU A 29 -11.90 6.35 -0.58
C LEU A 29 -11.77 7.16 0.70
N GLN A 30 -11.59 8.47 0.59
CA GLN A 30 -11.52 9.34 1.75
C GLN A 30 -12.84 9.34 2.56
N GLU A 31 -13.98 9.16 1.91
CA GLU A 31 -15.28 9.05 2.58
C GLU A 31 -15.42 7.77 3.42
N ILE A 32 -14.79 6.66 3.01
CA ILE A 32 -14.86 5.39 3.75
C ILE A 32 -13.81 5.28 4.87
N ALA A 33 -12.76 6.08 4.86
CA ALA A 33 -11.70 6.00 5.85
C ALA A 33 -12.20 6.15 7.30
N PRO A 34 -13.08 7.10 7.65
CA PRO A 34 -13.62 7.22 9.00
C PRO A 34 -14.35 5.95 9.45
N VAL A 35 -15.13 5.33 8.57
CA VAL A 35 -15.87 4.09 8.88
C VAL A 35 -14.90 2.95 9.22
N ILE A 36 -13.82 2.82 8.45
CA ILE A 36 -12.78 1.80 8.70
C ILE A 36 -12.10 2.04 10.05
N ILE A 37 -11.83 3.29 10.39
CA ILE A 37 -11.21 3.70 11.66
C ILE A 37 -12.15 3.40 12.83
N ASP A 38 -13.42 3.75 12.71
CA ASP A 38 -14.44 3.56 13.75
C ASP A 38 -14.74 2.09 14.06
N MET A 39 -14.46 1.18 13.11
CA MET A 39 -14.53 -0.27 13.37
C MET A 39 -13.59 -0.72 14.50
N GLY A 40 -12.49 -0.03 14.74
CA GLY A 40 -11.59 -0.24 15.88
C GLY A 40 -10.86 -1.59 15.92
N CYS A 41 -10.98 -2.42 14.89
CA CYS A 41 -10.42 -3.77 14.86
C CYS A 41 -9.14 -3.91 14.02
N PHE A 42 -8.79 -2.91 13.21
CA PHE A 42 -7.64 -2.98 12.33
C PHE A 42 -6.40 -2.36 12.97
N SER A 43 -5.30 -3.12 13.03
CA SER A 43 -3.97 -2.61 13.40
C SER A 43 -3.21 -2.02 12.21
N ARG A 44 -3.58 -2.45 11.01
CA ARG A 44 -2.99 -1.96 9.75
C ARG A 44 -3.99 -2.03 8.60
N VAL A 45 -3.76 -1.15 7.61
CA VAL A 45 -4.52 -1.09 6.35
C VAL A 45 -3.54 -1.08 5.19
N GLU A 46 -3.74 -1.96 4.21
CA GLU A 46 -2.97 -1.93 2.98
C GLU A 46 -3.56 -0.87 2.06
N THR A 47 -2.87 0.26 1.96
CA THR A 47 -3.36 1.47 1.32
C THR A 47 -2.97 1.60 -0.15
N ASN A 48 -1.86 1.02 -0.57
CA ASN A 48 -1.36 1.18 -1.92
C ASN A 48 -0.49 0.02 -2.41
N GLY A 49 -0.21 0.05 -3.69
CA GLY A 49 0.59 -0.92 -4.44
C GLY A 49 0.53 -0.57 -5.92
N GLY A 50 1.05 -1.41 -6.80
CA GLY A 50 1.10 -1.11 -8.24
C GLY A 50 -0.26 -0.86 -8.88
N ALA A 51 -1.28 -1.59 -8.46
CA ALA A 51 -2.63 -1.43 -9.01
C ALA A 51 -3.29 -0.10 -8.64
N SER A 52 -3.12 0.38 -7.40
CA SER A 52 -3.66 1.67 -6.99
C SER A 52 -3.06 2.83 -7.78
N GLU A 53 -1.78 2.78 -8.10
CA GLU A 53 -1.14 3.79 -8.95
C GLU A 53 -1.64 3.74 -10.40
N GLN A 54 -1.91 2.55 -10.94
CA GLN A 54 -2.53 2.41 -12.26
C GLN A 54 -3.92 3.05 -12.31
N VAL A 55 -4.72 2.86 -11.26
CA VAL A 55 -6.04 3.49 -11.14
C VAL A 55 -5.93 5.01 -11.11
N ASN A 56 -5.00 5.56 -10.33
CA ASN A 56 -4.77 7.00 -10.32
C ASN A 56 -4.46 7.53 -11.73
N LEU A 57 -3.64 6.83 -12.49
CA LEU A 57 -3.31 7.21 -13.86
C LEU A 57 -4.52 7.15 -14.79
N LEU A 58 -5.40 6.16 -14.65
CA LEU A 58 -6.62 6.02 -15.45
C LEU A 58 -7.59 7.18 -15.23
N TYR A 59 -7.67 7.72 -14.03
CA TYR A 59 -8.51 8.86 -13.68
C TYR A 59 -7.81 10.22 -13.78
N GLY A 60 -6.55 10.25 -14.21
CA GLY A 60 -5.76 11.47 -14.23
C GLY A 60 -5.40 12.00 -12.84
N GLU A 61 -5.46 11.16 -11.83
CA GLU A 61 -5.06 11.51 -10.46
C GLU A 61 -3.54 11.45 -10.29
N ASN A 62 -2.99 12.35 -9.48
CA ASN A 62 -1.59 12.28 -9.14
C ASN A 62 -1.37 11.22 -8.05
N PRO A 63 -0.67 10.11 -8.32
CA PRO A 63 -0.52 9.01 -7.37
C PRO A 63 0.20 9.41 -6.06
N ASN A 64 1.08 10.40 -6.12
CA ASN A 64 1.76 10.90 -4.91
C ASN A 64 0.81 11.67 -3.99
N LYS A 65 -0.11 12.44 -4.56
CA LYS A 65 -1.15 13.13 -3.78
C LYS A 65 -2.16 12.13 -3.22
N SER A 66 -2.59 11.17 -4.03
CA SER A 66 -3.56 10.14 -3.63
C SER A 66 -3.04 9.27 -2.48
N VAL A 67 -1.78 8.83 -2.52
CA VAL A 67 -1.19 8.04 -1.43
C VAL A 67 -1.15 8.84 -0.13
N ARG A 68 -0.71 10.10 -0.16
CA ARG A 68 -0.71 10.96 1.03
C ARG A 68 -2.11 11.15 1.61
N ALA A 69 -3.08 11.45 0.75
CA ALA A 69 -4.46 11.69 1.16
C ALA A 69 -5.10 10.44 1.78
N TRP A 70 -4.77 9.26 1.24
CA TRP A 70 -5.31 7.99 1.72
C TRP A 70 -4.61 7.47 2.99
N CYS A 71 -3.29 7.65 3.12
CA CYS A 71 -2.54 7.24 4.32
C CYS A 71 -2.83 8.12 5.53
N LYS A 72 -3.03 9.42 5.32
CA LYS A 72 -3.13 10.42 6.38
C LYS A 72 -4.15 10.07 7.49
N PRO A 73 -5.44 9.79 7.22
CA PRO A 73 -6.41 9.54 8.28
C PRO A 73 -6.07 8.30 9.12
N PHE A 74 -5.51 7.26 8.52
CA PHE A 74 -5.09 6.06 9.26
C PHE A 74 -3.91 6.33 10.17
N ASN A 75 -2.90 7.05 9.68
CA ASN A 75 -1.73 7.41 10.48
C ASN A 75 -2.11 8.31 11.66
N GLU A 76 -3.00 9.27 11.46
CA GLU A 76 -3.54 10.14 12.53
C GLU A 76 -4.34 9.34 13.58
N ALA A 77 -4.98 8.25 13.18
CA ALA A 77 -5.69 7.32 14.06
C ALA A 77 -4.78 6.24 14.70
N GLY A 78 -3.48 6.26 14.43
CA GLY A 78 -2.52 5.27 14.96
C GLY A 78 -2.58 3.91 14.28
N ILE A 79 -3.28 3.80 13.14
CA ILE A 79 -3.37 2.59 12.32
C ILE A 79 -2.21 2.61 11.32
N LYS A 80 -1.43 1.52 11.26
CA LYS A 80 -0.30 1.41 10.33
C LYS A 80 -0.76 1.28 8.89
N THR A 81 -0.10 1.98 7.99
CA THR A 81 -0.33 1.87 6.56
C THR A 81 0.68 0.94 5.91
N GLN A 82 0.23 0.16 4.95
CA GLN A 82 1.03 -0.87 4.31
C GLN A 82 0.97 -0.72 2.79
N MET A 83 2.10 -0.95 2.14
CA MET A 83 2.24 -1.01 0.69
C MET A 83 2.59 -2.42 0.24
N LEU A 84 1.96 -2.91 -0.84
CA LEU A 84 2.41 -4.11 -1.54
C LEU A 84 3.50 -3.73 -2.56
N GLU A 85 4.66 -4.37 -2.44
CA GLU A 85 5.80 -4.23 -3.35
C GLU A 85 6.08 -5.55 -4.07
N ARG A 86 6.42 -5.48 -5.34
CA ARG A 86 6.60 -6.64 -6.24
C ARG A 86 8.06 -6.99 -6.45
N ALA A 87 8.85 -7.09 -5.40
CA ALA A 87 10.28 -7.45 -5.47
C ALA A 87 11.03 -6.65 -6.57
N LEU A 88 11.58 -7.33 -7.57
CA LEU A 88 12.32 -6.71 -8.68
C LEU A 88 11.55 -5.62 -9.44
N ASN A 89 10.23 -5.70 -9.43
CA ASN A 89 9.38 -4.78 -10.18
C ASN A 89 8.97 -3.53 -9.40
N GLY A 90 9.20 -3.48 -8.08
CA GLY A 90 8.70 -2.40 -7.25
C GLY A 90 7.17 -2.31 -7.34
N LEU A 91 6.65 -1.24 -7.93
CA LEU A 91 5.22 -1.06 -8.20
C LEU A 91 4.84 -1.31 -9.68
N ARG A 92 5.81 -1.66 -10.52
CA ARG A 92 5.59 -1.84 -11.97
C ARG A 92 5.22 -3.27 -12.32
N MET A 93 4.92 -3.49 -13.61
CA MET A 93 4.66 -4.81 -14.19
C MET A 93 5.91 -5.46 -14.78
N TYR A 94 7.05 -4.77 -14.74
CA TYR A 94 8.34 -5.22 -15.25
C TYR A 94 9.46 -4.80 -14.28
N PRO A 95 10.64 -5.43 -14.31
CA PRO A 95 11.76 -5.09 -13.44
C PRO A 95 12.18 -3.63 -13.62
N VAL A 96 12.53 -3.00 -12.50
CA VAL A 96 13.06 -1.63 -12.47
C VAL A 96 14.45 -1.62 -11.83
N PRO A 97 15.32 -0.63 -12.16
CA PRO A 97 16.65 -0.50 -11.57
C PRO A 97 16.61 -0.43 -10.04
N ALA A 98 17.68 -0.88 -9.40
CA ALA A 98 17.77 -0.97 -7.94
C ALA A 98 17.66 0.39 -7.25
N ASP A 99 18.32 1.41 -7.80
CA ASP A 99 18.28 2.80 -7.32
C ASP A 99 16.87 3.41 -7.40
N VAL A 100 16.11 3.07 -8.44
CA VAL A 100 14.70 3.49 -8.58
C VAL A 100 13.85 2.84 -7.48
N ARG A 101 14.08 1.57 -7.13
CA ARG A 101 13.37 0.90 -6.04
C ARG A 101 13.73 1.50 -4.68
N GLU A 102 15.00 1.83 -4.46
CA GLU A 102 15.43 2.54 -3.25
C GLU A 102 14.74 3.90 -3.12
N LEU A 103 14.75 4.70 -4.20
CA LEU A 103 14.07 5.98 -4.21
C LEU A 103 12.56 5.82 -3.96
N MET A 104 11.94 4.81 -4.55
CA MET A 104 10.53 4.49 -4.33
C MET A 104 10.23 4.27 -2.84
N CYS A 105 11.00 3.46 -2.14
CA CYS A 105 10.81 3.22 -0.70
C CYS A 105 10.92 4.52 0.10
N LYS A 106 11.93 5.34 -0.16
CA LYS A 106 12.10 6.65 0.48
C LYS A 106 10.90 7.59 0.23
N VAL A 107 10.43 7.65 -1.01
CA VAL A 107 9.27 8.47 -1.38
C VAL A 107 8.00 7.96 -0.70
N LYS A 108 7.76 6.65 -0.68
CA LYS A 108 6.58 6.06 -0.03
C LYS A 108 6.59 6.29 1.48
N LYS A 109 7.74 6.17 2.13
CA LYS A 109 7.89 6.54 3.55
C LYS A 109 7.51 8.01 3.79
N ALA A 110 7.99 8.92 2.98
CA ALA A 110 7.66 10.34 3.05
C ALA A 110 6.18 10.65 2.73
N GLN A 111 5.47 9.72 2.13
CA GLN A 111 4.03 9.80 1.84
C GLN A 111 3.15 9.22 2.96
N GLY A 112 3.75 8.67 4.00
CA GLY A 112 3.04 8.12 5.15
C GLY A 112 2.85 6.59 5.11
N VAL A 113 3.63 5.86 4.29
CA VAL A 113 3.62 4.40 4.30
C VAL A 113 4.55 3.89 5.40
N ASP A 114 4.03 3.04 6.29
CA ASP A 114 4.78 2.51 7.43
C ASP A 114 5.43 1.16 7.15
N ILE A 115 4.78 0.31 6.35
CA ILE A 115 5.14 -1.08 6.16
C ILE A 115 5.25 -1.39 4.67
N VAL A 116 6.32 -2.08 4.28
CA VAL A 116 6.47 -2.66 2.95
C VAL A 116 6.21 -4.17 3.04
N ARG A 117 5.21 -4.66 2.31
CA ARG A 117 4.91 -6.08 2.16
C ARG A 117 5.41 -6.55 0.79
N SER A 118 6.55 -7.18 0.76
CA SER A 118 7.16 -7.63 -0.50
C SER A 118 6.77 -9.07 -0.84
N PHE A 119 6.61 -9.35 -2.12
CA PHE A 119 6.46 -10.70 -2.65
C PHE A 119 7.24 -10.88 -3.94
N CYS A 120 7.57 -12.13 -4.25
CA CYS A 120 8.13 -12.52 -5.53
C CYS A 120 7.21 -13.54 -6.19
N GLY A 121 6.69 -13.24 -7.39
CA GLY A 121 5.82 -14.14 -8.14
C GLY A 121 6.47 -15.47 -8.55
N LEU A 122 7.80 -15.52 -8.55
CA LEU A 122 8.60 -16.73 -8.81
C LEU A 122 8.95 -17.50 -7.53
N ASN A 123 8.54 -17.01 -6.35
CA ASN A 123 8.93 -17.55 -5.04
C ASN A 123 10.44 -17.70 -4.83
N ASP A 124 11.23 -16.84 -5.47
CA ASP A 124 12.68 -16.81 -5.31
C ASP A 124 13.06 -15.71 -4.30
N HIS A 125 13.53 -16.14 -3.13
CA HIS A 125 13.91 -15.25 -2.03
C HIS A 125 15.07 -14.28 -2.40
N ARG A 126 15.94 -14.66 -3.35
CA ARG A 126 17.03 -13.79 -3.82
C ARG A 126 16.52 -12.48 -4.43
N ASN A 127 15.33 -12.52 -5.03
CA ASN A 127 14.68 -11.34 -5.58
C ASN A 127 14.18 -10.36 -4.51
N LEU A 128 14.08 -10.79 -3.25
CA LEU A 128 13.64 -9.97 -2.12
C LEU A 128 14.78 -9.24 -1.41
N GLU A 129 16.03 -9.57 -1.68
CA GLU A 129 17.18 -9.04 -0.97
C GLU A 129 17.21 -7.50 -0.94
N LEU A 130 17.11 -6.87 -2.10
CA LEU A 130 17.10 -5.41 -2.18
C LEU A 130 15.83 -4.78 -1.62
N SER A 131 14.69 -5.44 -1.76
CA SER A 131 13.43 -4.99 -1.15
C SER A 131 13.54 -4.90 0.37
N ILE A 132 14.12 -5.93 0.99
CA ILE A 132 14.35 -5.96 2.45
C ILE A 132 15.37 -4.88 2.86
N LYS A 133 16.42 -4.70 2.07
CA LYS A 133 17.46 -3.69 2.34
C LYS A 133 16.93 -2.26 2.30
N TYR A 134 15.97 -1.97 1.41
CA TYR A 134 15.45 -0.61 1.21
C TYR A 134 14.22 -0.29 2.07
N ALA A 135 13.53 -1.31 2.60
CA ALA A 135 12.40 -1.13 3.50
C ALA A 135 12.83 -0.73 4.91
#